data_f0a046b10a1f187ccf264f2ed78099ce
#
_entry.id   f0a046b10a1f187ccf264f2ed78099ce
#
_cell.length_a   1.000
_cell.length_b   1.000
_cell.length_c   1.000
_cell.angle_alpha   90.00
_cell.angle_beta   90.00
_cell.angle_gamma   90.00
#
_symmetry.space_group_name_H-M   'P 1'
#
loop_
_entity.id
_entity.type
_entity.pdbx_description
1 polymer ?
#
loop_
_entity_poly.entity_id
_entity_poly.type
_entity_poly.pdbx_seq_one_letter_code
_entity_poly.pdbx_strand_id
1 'polypeptide(L)'
;IAKYYGFDGYFVNQESSVNSADVPAYQDFMKQIIDQGIYIQWYDSATYPNGGVSYQNMFNDANSPWVQDPNKGKISDSIFLNYWFSGNMLQDSADHAKSLGIDPKYAVFAGIEAGQKKFGSIASNANYMNVNLDADGKPYVSLAALGTDFVSHELGDDKKVYPKYQNQVFDRERRLWTGSSTGEKGTTDISDPYIDDGTSSDSWKGFASQIAERSVIGGPVFSTSFNTGHGLEWRDNGEQTSNQQWGNINLQDILPTWQWWIDADSDPL
;
A
#
# COMPACT_ATOMS: atom_id res chain seq x y z
N ILE A 1 0.91 -7.95 -22.70
CA ILE A 1 0.07 -8.51 -21.63
C ILE A 1 -0.60 -7.35 -20.89
N ALA A 2 0.13 -6.44 -20.19
CA ALA A 2 -0.46 -5.37 -19.38
C ALA A 2 -1.54 -4.58 -20.15
N LYS A 3 -1.21 -4.00 -21.29
CA LYS A 3 -2.18 -3.25 -22.11
C LYS A 3 -3.39 -4.08 -22.59
N TYR A 4 -3.19 -5.37 -22.79
CA TYR A 4 -4.28 -6.26 -23.23
C TYR A 4 -5.31 -6.51 -22.12
N TYR A 5 -4.82 -6.68 -20.88
CA TYR A 5 -5.65 -6.94 -19.72
C TYR A 5 -6.04 -5.67 -18.92
N GLY A 6 -5.54 -4.50 -19.33
CA GLY A 6 -5.84 -3.23 -18.65
C GLY A 6 -5.07 -2.99 -17.36
N PHE A 7 -3.91 -3.65 -17.18
CA PHE A 7 -3.04 -3.36 -16.05
C PHE A 7 -2.19 -2.12 -16.32
N ASP A 8 -1.94 -1.31 -15.28
CA ASP A 8 -1.09 -0.13 -15.38
C ASP A 8 0.39 -0.47 -15.50
N GLY A 9 0.82 -1.60 -14.90
CA GLY A 9 2.22 -1.98 -14.92
C GLY A 9 2.55 -3.28 -14.22
N TYR A 10 3.82 -3.36 -13.79
CA TYR A 10 4.38 -4.53 -13.13
C TYR A 10 5.11 -4.16 -11.84
N PHE A 11 4.91 -4.95 -10.81
CA PHE A 11 5.82 -5.04 -9.68
C PHE A 11 6.91 -6.07 -10.02
N VAL A 12 8.16 -5.65 -9.97
CA VAL A 12 9.31 -6.51 -10.30
C VAL A 12 9.95 -7.02 -9.02
N ASN A 13 9.59 -8.24 -8.66
CA ASN A 13 10.10 -8.93 -7.47
C ASN A 13 11.33 -9.78 -7.83
N GLN A 14 12.50 -9.13 -7.90
CA GLN A 14 13.76 -9.80 -8.27
C GLN A 14 14.51 -10.26 -7.02
N GLU A 15 14.09 -11.36 -6.41
CA GLU A 15 14.70 -11.93 -5.21
C GLU A 15 15.74 -13.02 -5.49
N SER A 16 16.17 -13.12 -6.73
CA SER A 16 17.31 -13.96 -7.13
C SER A 16 18.40 -13.07 -7.68
N SER A 17 19.66 -13.44 -7.45
CA SER A 17 20.79 -12.69 -7.97
C SER A 17 20.77 -12.63 -9.49
N VAL A 18 21.04 -11.48 -10.03
CA VAL A 18 21.31 -11.23 -11.46
C VAL A 18 22.81 -11.30 -11.66
N ASN A 19 23.28 -11.97 -12.72
CA ASN A 19 24.69 -11.91 -13.04
C ASN A 19 25.08 -10.43 -13.34
N SER A 20 26.19 -9.97 -12.79
CA SER A 20 26.64 -8.59 -12.96
C SER A 20 26.78 -8.19 -14.43
N ALA A 21 27.16 -9.12 -15.30
CA ALA A 21 27.24 -8.87 -16.73
C ALA A 21 25.87 -8.63 -17.39
N ASP A 22 24.79 -9.13 -16.79
CA ASP A 22 23.43 -9.04 -17.32
C ASP A 22 22.65 -7.84 -16.73
N VAL A 23 23.16 -7.20 -15.68
CA VAL A 23 22.52 -6.03 -15.04
C VAL A 23 22.21 -4.91 -16.03
N PRO A 24 23.14 -4.50 -16.93
CA PRO A 24 22.83 -3.47 -17.92
C PRO A 24 21.72 -3.84 -18.90
N ALA A 25 21.67 -5.11 -19.32
CA ALA A 25 20.62 -5.60 -20.21
C ALA A 25 19.25 -5.68 -19.48
N TYR A 26 19.26 -6.00 -18.19
CA TYR A 26 18.04 -5.99 -17.39
C TYR A 26 17.48 -4.57 -17.23
N GLN A 27 18.34 -3.59 -16.95
CA GLN A 27 17.92 -2.18 -16.95
C GLN A 27 17.33 -1.77 -18.32
N ASP A 28 17.97 -2.15 -19.42
CA ASP A 28 17.49 -1.83 -20.78
C ASP A 28 16.13 -2.48 -21.06
N PHE A 29 15.91 -3.69 -20.57
CA PHE A 29 14.62 -4.36 -20.64
C PHE A 29 13.53 -3.59 -19.87
N MET A 30 13.79 -3.19 -18.62
CA MET A 30 12.87 -2.40 -17.82
C MET A 30 12.55 -1.06 -18.49
N LYS A 31 13.60 -0.37 -18.98
CA LYS A 31 13.45 0.90 -19.68
C LYS A 31 12.56 0.77 -20.93
N GLN A 32 12.72 -0.29 -21.72
CA GLN A 32 11.85 -0.54 -22.86
C GLN A 32 10.37 -0.72 -22.48
N ILE A 33 10.09 -1.25 -21.31
CA ILE A 33 8.71 -1.38 -20.80
C ILE A 33 8.15 0.00 -20.45
N ILE A 34 8.93 0.82 -19.74
CA ILE A 34 8.55 2.19 -19.39
C ILE A 34 8.32 3.05 -20.62
N ASP A 35 9.20 2.95 -21.63
CA ASP A 35 9.10 3.70 -22.88
C ASP A 35 7.79 3.37 -23.64
N GLN A 36 7.10 2.28 -23.29
CA GLN A 36 5.77 1.93 -23.80
C GLN A 36 4.62 2.49 -22.92
N GLY A 37 4.93 3.28 -21.90
CA GLY A 37 3.95 3.83 -20.97
C GLY A 37 3.39 2.80 -19.99
N ILE A 38 4.17 1.78 -19.65
CA ILE A 38 3.81 0.76 -18.68
C ILE A 38 4.60 1.03 -17.41
N TYR A 39 3.91 1.17 -16.28
CA TYR A 39 4.49 1.46 -14.97
C TYR A 39 5.35 0.30 -14.47
N ILE A 40 6.50 0.59 -13.87
CA ILE A 40 7.34 -0.40 -13.17
C ILE A 40 7.62 0.07 -11.76
N GLN A 41 7.36 -0.80 -10.80
CA GLN A 41 7.86 -0.69 -9.44
C GLN A 41 8.92 -1.76 -9.19
N TRP A 42 10.11 -1.34 -8.81
CA TRP A 42 11.21 -2.23 -8.42
C TRP A 42 11.10 -2.62 -6.95
N TYR A 43 11.46 -3.87 -6.62
CA TYR A 43 11.61 -4.29 -5.23
C TYR A 43 13.06 -4.13 -4.75
N ASP A 44 13.23 -3.66 -3.52
CA ASP A 44 14.52 -3.46 -2.86
C ASP A 44 15.20 -4.79 -2.52
N SER A 45 15.72 -5.47 -3.53
CA SER A 45 16.35 -6.78 -3.38
C SER A 45 17.70 -6.85 -4.05
N ALA A 46 17.77 -6.88 -5.38
CA ALA A 46 19.04 -6.92 -6.09
C ALA A 46 19.71 -5.54 -6.13
N THR A 47 21.00 -5.52 -5.80
CA THR A 47 21.81 -4.29 -5.78
C THR A 47 22.54 -4.05 -7.10
N TYR A 48 22.85 -2.79 -7.35
CA TYR A 48 23.65 -2.34 -8.48
C TYR A 48 25.09 -2.09 -8.02
N PRO A 49 26.14 -2.34 -8.87
CA PRO A 49 26.06 -2.98 -10.19
C PRO A 49 26.18 -4.51 -10.14
N ASN A 50 26.28 -5.09 -8.97
CA ASN A 50 26.65 -6.50 -8.79
C ASN A 50 25.50 -7.47 -9.08
N GLY A 51 24.25 -7.00 -8.99
CA GLY A 51 23.07 -7.85 -9.16
C GLY A 51 22.82 -8.84 -8.02
N GLY A 52 23.65 -8.80 -6.96
CA GLY A 52 23.48 -9.65 -5.79
C GLY A 52 22.29 -9.19 -4.93
N VAL A 53 21.57 -10.14 -4.33
CA VAL A 53 20.46 -9.84 -3.43
C VAL A 53 20.99 -9.33 -2.09
N SER A 54 20.63 -8.10 -1.74
CA SER A 54 20.95 -7.47 -0.46
C SER A 54 19.95 -6.36 -0.18
N TYR A 55 18.97 -6.65 0.65
CA TYR A 55 17.91 -5.71 1.03
C TYR A 55 18.51 -4.51 1.77
N GLN A 56 18.33 -3.33 1.21
CA GLN A 56 18.87 -2.09 1.77
C GLN A 56 17.96 -1.48 2.82
N ASN A 57 16.65 -1.75 2.75
CA ASN A 57 15.62 -1.18 3.62
C ASN A 57 15.55 0.36 3.56
N MET A 58 16.24 0.95 2.63
CA MET A 58 16.28 2.38 2.33
C MET A 58 16.65 2.59 0.86
N PHE A 59 16.35 3.76 0.34
CA PHE A 59 16.76 4.17 -0.99
C PHE A 59 18.15 4.81 -0.94
N ASN A 60 19.13 4.19 -1.60
CA ASN A 60 20.53 4.61 -1.56
C ASN A 60 21.27 4.27 -2.86
N ASP A 61 22.59 4.50 -2.90
CA ASP A 61 23.42 4.26 -4.10
C ASP A 61 23.41 2.79 -4.57
N ALA A 62 23.11 1.83 -3.69
CA ALA A 62 23.12 0.42 -4.05
C ALA A 62 21.86 -0.01 -4.82
N ASN A 63 20.74 0.71 -4.69
CA ASN A 63 19.49 0.38 -5.35
C ASN A 63 18.91 1.51 -6.22
N SER A 64 19.34 2.75 -6.04
CA SER A 64 18.85 3.88 -6.84
C SER A 64 19.06 3.74 -8.34
N PRO A 65 20.12 3.08 -8.87
CA PRO A 65 20.25 2.89 -10.31
C PRO A 65 19.19 1.96 -10.94
N TRP A 66 18.44 1.23 -10.14
CA TRP A 66 17.25 0.50 -10.61
C TRP A 66 16.02 1.40 -10.79
N VAL A 67 16.09 2.63 -10.30
CA VAL A 67 15.05 3.65 -10.50
C VAL A 67 15.53 4.71 -11.47
N GLN A 68 16.69 5.29 -11.20
CA GLN A 68 17.31 6.35 -11.98
C GLN A 68 18.80 6.05 -12.15
N ASP A 69 19.17 5.58 -13.33
CA ASP A 69 20.57 5.35 -13.67
C ASP A 69 21.20 6.66 -14.19
N PRO A 70 22.42 7.02 -13.76
CA PRO A 70 23.05 8.29 -14.16
C PRO A 70 23.34 8.39 -15.67
N ASN A 71 23.47 7.25 -16.35
CA ASN A 71 23.79 7.22 -17.78
C ASN A 71 22.57 6.90 -18.66
N LYS A 72 21.63 6.10 -18.15
CA LYS A 72 20.47 5.62 -18.90
C LYS A 72 19.19 6.41 -18.59
N GLY A 73 19.20 7.20 -17.53
CA GLY A 73 18.02 7.92 -17.04
C GLY A 73 17.06 7.01 -16.26
N LYS A 74 15.78 7.23 -16.39
CA LYS A 74 14.74 6.50 -15.68
C LYS A 74 14.70 5.03 -16.10
N ILE A 75 14.78 4.13 -15.12
CA ILE A 75 14.76 2.67 -15.27
C ILE A 75 13.45 2.06 -14.72
N SER A 76 12.95 2.59 -13.61
CA SER A 76 11.63 2.25 -13.06
C SER A 76 10.92 3.52 -12.57
N ASP A 77 9.61 3.43 -12.36
CA ASP A 77 8.84 4.56 -11.88
C ASP A 77 9.00 4.74 -10.38
N SER A 78 9.18 3.63 -9.66
CA SER A 78 9.30 3.65 -8.21
C SER A 78 10.04 2.43 -7.68
N ILE A 79 10.35 2.49 -6.39
CA ILE A 79 10.91 1.39 -5.62
C ILE A 79 10.05 1.10 -4.40
N PHE A 80 9.83 -0.19 -4.12
CA PHE A 80 9.26 -0.70 -2.89
C PHE A 80 10.42 -1.11 -1.98
N LEU A 81 10.63 -0.37 -0.88
CA LEU A 81 11.68 -0.67 0.10
C LEU A 81 11.30 -1.87 0.95
N ASN A 82 12.27 -2.72 1.23
CA ASN A 82 12.07 -3.84 2.14
C ASN A 82 11.75 -3.35 3.57
N TYR A 83 11.24 -4.22 4.41
CA TYR A 83 10.44 -3.96 5.61
C TYR A 83 11.22 -3.54 6.86
N TRP A 84 12.56 -3.57 6.85
CA TRP A 84 13.38 -3.43 8.06
C TRP A 84 14.01 -2.04 8.21
N PHE A 85 13.35 -1.01 7.75
CA PHE A 85 13.81 0.36 7.94
C PHE A 85 13.65 0.82 9.39
N SER A 86 14.54 1.68 9.85
CA SER A 86 14.58 2.20 11.23
C SER A 86 15.32 3.54 11.30
N GLY A 87 15.20 4.25 12.40
CA GLY A 87 15.90 5.52 12.59
C GLY A 87 15.60 6.52 11.46
N ASN A 88 16.64 7.06 10.85
CA ASN A 88 16.54 8.07 9.80
C ASN A 88 16.47 7.47 8.36
N MET A 89 16.39 6.16 8.21
CA MET A 89 16.50 5.51 6.88
C MET A 89 15.49 6.05 5.86
N LEU A 90 14.27 6.39 6.27
CA LEU A 90 13.26 6.93 5.37
C LEU A 90 13.48 8.41 5.05
N GLN A 91 13.98 9.19 6.02
CA GLN A 91 14.44 10.55 5.78
C GLN A 91 15.61 10.56 4.79
N ASP A 92 16.62 9.74 5.05
CA ASP A 92 17.81 9.61 4.19
C ASP A 92 17.41 9.15 2.79
N SER A 93 16.43 8.24 2.69
CA SER A 93 15.85 7.80 1.39
C SER A 93 15.21 8.95 0.62
N ALA A 94 14.44 9.79 1.31
CA ALA A 94 13.82 10.96 0.70
C ALA A 94 14.86 11.98 0.24
N ASP A 95 15.89 12.21 1.02
CA ASP A 95 16.95 13.16 0.69
C ASP A 95 17.83 12.62 -0.47
N HIS A 96 18.10 11.32 -0.49
CA HIS A 96 18.76 10.67 -1.61
C HIS A 96 17.94 10.80 -2.90
N ALA A 97 16.63 10.54 -2.85
CA ALA A 97 15.76 10.72 -4.01
C ALA A 97 15.77 12.16 -4.55
N LYS A 98 15.66 13.15 -3.66
CA LYS A 98 15.75 14.57 -4.03
C LYS A 98 17.09 14.92 -4.68
N SER A 99 18.20 14.34 -4.19
CA SER A 99 19.53 14.57 -4.77
C SER A 99 19.64 14.08 -6.21
N LEU A 100 18.83 13.10 -6.58
CA LEU A 100 18.71 12.56 -7.95
C LEU A 100 17.64 13.29 -8.79
N GLY A 101 16.99 14.33 -8.26
CA GLY A 101 15.90 15.04 -8.93
C GLY A 101 14.58 14.24 -8.96
N ILE A 102 14.40 13.28 -8.05
CA ILE A 102 13.23 12.43 -7.96
C ILE A 102 12.36 12.90 -6.79
N ASP A 103 11.04 13.00 -6.99
CA ASP A 103 10.11 13.24 -5.89
C ASP A 103 9.92 11.96 -5.05
N PRO A 104 10.37 11.95 -3.78
CA PRO A 104 10.29 10.77 -2.93
C PRO A 104 8.84 10.29 -2.69
N LYS A 105 7.86 11.19 -2.77
CA LYS A 105 6.44 10.84 -2.55
C LYS A 105 5.85 10.00 -3.68
N TYR A 106 6.42 10.06 -4.87
CA TYR A 106 5.94 9.28 -6.02
C TYR A 106 6.85 8.10 -6.38
N ALA A 107 8.10 8.15 -5.94
CA ALA A 107 9.07 7.16 -6.37
C ALA A 107 9.55 6.21 -5.25
N VAL A 108 9.42 6.58 -3.97
CA VAL A 108 9.92 5.75 -2.88
C VAL A 108 8.77 5.32 -1.97
N PHE A 109 8.59 4.02 -1.83
CA PHE A 109 7.52 3.42 -1.05
C PHE A 109 8.12 2.57 0.08
N ALA A 110 7.87 2.95 1.33
CA ALA A 110 8.23 2.17 2.49
C ALA A 110 7.33 0.93 2.59
N GLY A 111 7.92 -0.25 2.51
CA GLY A 111 7.20 -1.51 2.53
C GLY A 111 6.69 -1.88 3.92
N ILE A 112 5.45 -2.33 4.01
CA ILE A 112 4.84 -2.89 5.22
C ILE A 112 4.39 -4.31 4.93
N GLU A 113 4.95 -5.28 5.67
CA GLU A 113 4.57 -6.69 5.56
C GLU A 113 3.32 -6.95 6.42
N ALA A 114 2.17 -6.70 5.85
CA ALA A 114 0.91 -6.91 6.54
C ALA A 114 0.46 -8.37 6.55
N GLY A 115 0.74 -9.12 5.49
CA GLY A 115 0.23 -10.48 5.31
C GLY A 115 0.72 -11.47 6.36
N GLN A 116 2.03 -11.47 6.66
CA GLN A 116 2.58 -12.38 7.68
C GLN A 116 2.44 -11.83 9.08
N LYS A 117 2.41 -10.54 9.17
CA LYS A 117 2.57 -9.84 10.43
C LYS A 117 1.28 -9.25 10.97
N LYS A 118 0.27 -9.15 10.14
CA LYS A 118 -1.07 -8.65 10.52
C LYS A 118 -1.00 -7.29 11.20
N PHE A 119 -1.92 -7.00 12.07
CA PHE A 119 -1.84 -5.81 12.93
C PHE A 119 -0.67 -5.90 13.92
N GLY A 120 -0.25 -7.11 14.31
CA GLY A 120 0.74 -7.34 15.37
C GLY A 120 2.14 -6.95 15.02
N SER A 121 2.60 -7.25 13.87
CA SER A 121 3.96 -6.91 13.55
C SER A 121 4.10 -5.54 12.92
N ILE A 122 3.05 -5.05 12.39
CA ILE A 122 2.93 -3.62 12.15
C ILE A 122 3.06 -2.91 13.49
N ALA A 123 2.59 -3.52 14.55
CA ALA A 123 2.67 -3.02 15.91
C ALA A 123 3.99 -3.30 16.62
N SER A 124 4.65 -4.42 16.40
CA SER A 124 5.99 -4.68 16.94
C SER A 124 7.07 -3.80 16.29
N ASN A 125 6.76 -3.28 15.11
CA ASN A 125 7.44 -2.17 14.50
C ASN A 125 6.59 -0.90 14.61
N ALA A 126 6.06 -0.62 15.79
CA ALA A 126 5.28 0.59 16.10
C ALA A 126 5.96 1.88 15.63
N ASN A 127 7.26 1.81 15.41
CA ASN A 127 8.04 2.88 14.86
C ASN A 127 7.89 3.06 13.35
N TYR A 128 7.37 2.11 12.58
CA TYR A 128 7.24 2.29 11.13
C TYR A 128 6.50 3.57 10.77
N MET A 129 5.36 3.74 11.41
CA MET A 129 4.52 4.89 11.13
C MET A 129 5.18 6.18 11.63
N ASN A 130 5.93 6.12 12.72
CA ASN A 130 6.57 7.30 13.30
C ASN A 130 7.88 7.67 12.57
N VAL A 131 8.68 6.70 12.16
CA VAL A 131 9.95 6.99 11.45
C VAL A 131 9.75 7.52 10.04
N ASN A 132 8.54 7.39 9.49
CA ASN A 132 8.20 8.00 8.21
C ASN A 132 7.68 9.44 8.32
N LEU A 133 7.61 10.01 9.50
CA LEU A 133 7.07 11.36 9.71
C LEU A 133 8.16 12.36 10.07
N ASP A 134 8.11 13.54 9.46
CA ASP A 134 8.91 14.69 9.84
C ASP A 134 8.36 15.36 11.12
N ALA A 135 8.99 16.45 11.53
CA ALA A 135 8.60 17.20 12.73
C ALA A 135 7.18 17.84 12.62
N ASP A 136 6.70 18.04 11.40
CA ASP A 136 5.37 18.59 11.12
C ASP A 136 4.31 17.47 10.92
N GLY A 137 4.70 16.21 11.12
CA GLY A 137 3.83 15.04 10.94
C GLY A 137 3.59 14.69 9.47
N LYS A 138 4.41 15.16 8.55
CA LYS A 138 4.31 14.82 7.12
C LYS A 138 5.21 13.64 6.78
N PRO A 139 4.74 12.67 6.00
CA PRO A 139 5.56 11.52 5.63
C PRO A 139 6.72 11.91 4.73
N TYR A 140 7.88 11.30 4.95
CA TYR A 140 9.07 11.46 4.09
C TYR A 140 8.87 10.80 2.73
N VAL A 141 8.33 9.59 2.71
CA VAL A 141 8.07 8.75 1.53
C VAL A 141 6.65 8.20 1.58
N SER A 142 6.21 7.60 0.49
CA SER A 142 4.91 6.91 0.45
C SER A 142 4.97 5.56 1.18
N LEU A 143 3.81 4.96 1.43
CA LEU A 143 3.68 3.63 2.00
C LEU A 143 3.20 2.64 0.95
N ALA A 144 3.66 1.40 1.06
CA ALA A 144 3.13 0.27 0.30
C ALA A 144 2.96 -0.93 1.23
N ALA A 145 1.81 -1.56 1.19
CA ALA A 145 1.51 -2.71 2.03
C ALA A 145 1.43 -3.98 1.19
N LEU A 146 2.09 -5.04 1.67
CA LEU A 146 2.02 -6.37 1.10
C LEU A 146 1.10 -7.26 1.93
N GLY A 147 0.21 -8.00 1.26
CA GLY A 147 -0.62 -9.01 1.89
C GLY A 147 -1.76 -8.46 2.75
N THR A 148 -2.32 -7.32 2.40
CA THR A 148 -3.46 -6.72 3.13
C THR A 148 -4.74 -7.56 3.07
N ASP A 149 -4.80 -8.52 2.17
CA ASP A 149 -5.88 -9.49 2.05
C ASP A 149 -6.02 -10.42 3.27
N PHE A 150 -5.04 -10.42 4.19
CA PHE A 150 -5.16 -11.14 5.46
C PHE A 150 -6.43 -10.77 6.23
N VAL A 151 -6.96 -9.58 6.04
CA VAL A 151 -8.21 -9.14 6.69
C VAL A 151 -9.40 -10.02 6.34
N SER A 152 -9.36 -10.69 5.20
CA SER A 152 -10.42 -11.58 4.74
C SER A 152 -10.03 -13.06 4.76
N HIS A 153 -8.88 -13.45 4.23
CA HIS A 153 -8.58 -14.85 4.02
C HIS A 153 -8.14 -15.62 5.27
N GLU A 154 -7.85 -14.92 6.36
CA GLU A 154 -7.47 -15.54 7.63
C GLU A 154 -8.60 -15.73 8.63
N LEU A 155 -9.82 -15.45 8.23
CA LEU A 155 -10.98 -15.70 9.07
C LEU A 155 -11.29 -17.19 9.13
N GLY A 156 -10.52 -17.87 9.97
CA GLY A 156 -10.73 -19.24 10.29
C GLY A 156 -10.63 -20.19 9.09
N ASP A 157 -10.84 -21.53 9.26
CA ASP A 157 -10.64 -22.62 8.33
C ASP A 157 -11.05 -22.32 6.93
N ASP A 158 -10.25 -22.28 5.99
CA ASP A 158 -10.61 -22.05 4.60
C ASP A 158 -11.42 -20.80 4.29
N LYS A 159 -11.38 -20.06 5.14
CA LYS A 159 -12.29 -19.15 5.66
C LYS A 159 -12.38 -17.87 5.02
N LYS A 160 -11.92 -17.78 4.08
CA LYS A 160 -12.04 -16.88 2.98
C LYS A 160 -13.34 -16.08 3.12
N VAL A 161 -13.59 -15.30 2.22
CA VAL A 161 -14.70 -14.37 2.13
C VAL A 161 -16.04 -15.12 1.99
N TYR A 162 -16.39 -15.89 3.01
CA TYR A 162 -17.73 -16.46 3.07
C TYR A 162 -18.74 -15.41 3.57
N PRO A 163 -19.95 -15.42 3.06
CA PRO A 163 -20.98 -14.44 3.46
C PRO A 163 -21.12 -14.28 4.97
N LYS A 164 -21.05 -15.39 5.72
CA LYS A 164 -21.20 -15.37 7.19
C LYS A 164 -20.10 -14.64 7.97
N TYR A 165 -19.01 -14.23 7.31
CA TYR A 165 -17.89 -13.53 7.96
C TYR A 165 -17.76 -12.07 7.53
N GLN A 166 -18.72 -11.52 6.81
CA GLN A 166 -18.59 -10.18 6.25
C GLN A 166 -18.49 -9.07 7.30
N ASN A 167 -19.16 -9.21 8.43
CA ASN A 167 -18.97 -8.25 9.54
C ASN A 167 -17.52 -8.22 10.02
N GLN A 168 -16.92 -9.40 10.16
CA GLN A 168 -15.54 -9.53 10.62
C GLN A 168 -14.55 -8.96 9.60
N VAL A 169 -14.78 -9.20 8.32
CA VAL A 169 -13.99 -8.61 7.23
C VAL A 169 -14.07 -7.09 7.30
N PHE A 170 -15.26 -6.55 7.38
CA PHE A 170 -15.50 -5.11 7.45
C PHE A 170 -14.81 -4.45 8.67
N ASP A 171 -14.89 -5.05 9.85
CA ASP A 171 -14.24 -4.52 11.05
C ASP A 171 -12.71 -4.57 10.93
N ARG A 172 -12.16 -5.63 10.35
CA ARG A 172 -10.71 -5.74 10.10
C ARG A 172 -10.23 -4.75 9.04
N GLU A 173 -10.97 -4.55 7.96
CA GLU A 173 -10.66 -3.53 6.96
C GLU A 173 -10.69 -2.12 7.57
N ARG A 174 -11.70 -1.83 8.37
CA ARG A 174 -11.77 -0.57 9.10
C ARG A 174 -10.57 -0.37 10.01
N ARG A 175 -10.20 -1.38 10.79
CA ARG A 175 -9.02 -1.32 11.65
C ARG A 175 -7.75 -1.11 10.85
N LEU A 176 -7.59 -1.80 9.72
CA LEU A 176 -6.43 -1.64 8.84
C LEU A 176 -6.28 -0.20 8.36
N TRP A 177 -7.39 0.42 8.01
CA TRP A 177 -7.42 1.77 7.48
C TRP A 177 -7.35 2.85 8.57
N THR A 178 -8.22 2.76 9.58
CA THR A 178 -8.37 3.80 10.60
C THR A 178 -7.58 3.54 11.89
N GLY A 179 -7.12 2.32 12.12
CA GLY A 179 -6.56 1.88 13.40
C GLY A 179 -7.62 1.51 14.44
N SER A 180 -8.89 1.49 14.07
CA SER A 180 -10.00 1.24 15.00
C SER A 180 -11.14 0.48 14.34
N SER A 181 -11.73 -0.46 15.07
CA SER A 181 -12.95 -1.16 14.66
C SER A 181 -14.19 -0.26 14.69
N THR A 182 -14.17 0.77 15.52
CA THR A 182 -15.30 1.70 15.65
C THR A 182 -15.30 2.78 14.56
N GLY A 183 -14.24 2.85 13.76
CA GLY A 183 -14.05 3.88 12.74
C GLY A 183 -13.37 5.15 13.26
N GLU A 184 -13.10 5.25 14.55
CA GLU A 184 -12.37 6.38 15.11
C GLU A 184 -10.88 6.26 14.83
N LYS A 185 -10.33 7.25 14.16
CA LYS A 185 -8.92 7.27 13.79
C LYS A 185 -8.00 7.18 15.00
N GLY A 186 -7.06 6.26 14.94
CA GLY A 186 -6.04 6.10 15.98
C GLY A 186 -6.49 5.41 17.27
N THR A 187 -7.70 4.87 17.30
CA THR A 187 -8.17 4.02 18.39
C THR A 187 -8.31 2.58 17.92
N THR A 188 -8.07 1.63 18.82
CA THR A 188 -8.29 0.21 18.59
C THR A 188 -9.19 -0.33 19.69
N ASP A 189 -10.29 -0.97 19.32
CA ASP A 189 -11.09 -1.71 20.26
C ASP A 189 -10.62 -3.17 20.28
N ILE A 190 -9.73 -3.46 21.20
CA ILE A 190 -9.17 -4.81 21.37
C ILE A 190 -10.17 -5.79 22.02
N SER A 191 -11.29 -5.30 22.48
CA SER A 191 -12.35 -6.14 23.05
C SER A 191 -13.25 -6.77 21.99
N ASP A 192 -13.19 -6.30 20.75
CA ASP A 192 -13.95 -6.86 19.65
C ASP A 192 -13.39 -8.23 19.24
N PRO A 193 -14.14 -9.33 19.44
CA PRO A 193 -13.66 -10.67 19.12
C PRO A 193 -13.40 -10.90 17.63
N TYR A 194 -13.90 -10.00 16.77
CA TYR A 194 -13.70 -10.07 15.33
C TYR A 194 -12.37 -9.45 14.88
N ILE A 195 -11.71 -8.73 15.75
CA ILE A 195 -10.44 -8.06 15.45
C ILE A 195 -9.26 -8.81 16.05
N ASP A 196 -9.54 -9.79 16.89
CA ASP A 196 -8.49 -10.57 17.54
C ASP A 196 -7.66 -11.33 16.50
N ASP A 197 -6.50 -10.80 16.27
CA ASP A 197 -5.42 -11.38 15.47
C ASP A 197 -4.23 -11.77 16.34
N GLY A 198 -4.45 -11.88 17.65
CA GLY A 198 -3.42 -12.18 18.64
C GLY A 198 -2.55 -11.00 19.00
N THR A 199 -2.94 -9.78 18.66
CA THR A 199 -2.15 -8.59 18.98
C THR A 199 -2.87 -7.69 19.96
N SER A 200 -2.28 -7.53 21.12
CA SER A 200 -2.75 -6.62 22.17
C SER A 200 -2.29 -5.18 21.99
N SER A 201 -1.92 -4.76 20.78
CA SER A 201 -1.19 -3.53 20.65
C SER A 201 -2.08 -2.38 20.16
N ASP A 202 -2.18 -1.38 21.02
CA ASP A 202 -2.74 -0.06 20.73
C ASP A 202 -1.91 0.76 19.73
N SER A 203 -0.86 0.17 19.18
CA SER A 203 0.14 0.90 18.40
C SER A 203 -0.19 1.01 16.91
N TRP A 204 -1.10 0.18 16.40
CA TRP A 204 -1.53 0.31 15.01
C TRP A 204 -2.45 1.51 14.85
N LYS A 205 -1.96 2.53 14.13
CA LYS A 205 -2.68 3.81 13.94
C LYS A 205 -3.51 3.86 12.67
N GLY A 206 -3.49 2.79 11.87
CA GLY A 206 -4.13 2.76 10.56
C GLY A 206 -3.34 3.48 9.46
N PHE A 207 -3.50 3.03 8.24
CA PHE A 207 -2.85 3.67 7.09
C PHE A 207 -3.30 5.13 6.92
N ALA A 208 -4.55 5.44 7.22
CA ALA A 208 -5.10 6.80 7.14
C ALA A 208 -4.36 7.81 8.02
N SER A 209 -3.61 7.36 9.04
CA SER A 209 -2.80 8.26 9.87
C SER A 209 -1.66 8.94 9.10
N GLN A 210 -1.25 8.40 7.96
CA GLN A 210 -0.16 8.93 7.13
C GLN A 210 -0.58 9.35 5.73
N ILE A 211 -1.84 9.17 5.39
CA ILE A 211 -2.38 9.52 4.09
C ILE A 211 -3.22 10.77 4.24
N ALA A 212 -2.89 11.81 3.48
CA ALA A 212 -3.74 12.99 3.40
C ALA A 212 -5.05 12.60 2.70
N GLU A 213 -6.14 12.69 3.43
CA GLU A 213 -7.47 12.50 2.85
C GLU A 213 -7.77 13.66 1.90
N ARG A 214 -8.21 13.32 0.70
CA ARG A 214 -8.57 14.30 -0.32
C ARG A 214 -9.88 13.88 -0.98
N SER A 215 -10.75 14.83 -1.22
CA SER A 215 -11.92 14.62 -2.05
C SER A 215 -12.01 15.66 -3.15
N VAL A 216 -12.32 15.20 -4.34
CA VAL A 216 -12.58 16.04 -5.50
C VAL A 216 -14.01 15.85 -6.02
N ILE A 217 -14.98 15.67 -5.12
CA ILE A 217 -16.38 15.78 -5.54
C ILE A 217 -16.62 17.26 -5.85
N GLY A 218 -16.50 17.61 -7.12
CA GLY A 218 -16.64 18.97 -7.58
C GLY A 218 -18.09 19.44 -7.78
N GLY A 219 -19.09 18.69 -7.27
CA GLY A 219 -20.50 19.02 -7.46
C GLY A 219 -21.39 18.45 -6.37
N PRO A 220 -22.62 18.99 -6.24
CA PRO A 220 -23.54 18.61 -5.15
C PRO A 220 -24.21 17.24 -5.36
N VAL A 221 -24.05 16.64 -6.53
CA VAL A 221 -24.64 15.33 -6.83
C VAL A 221 -23.53 14.33 -7.14
N PHE A 222 -23.50 13.27 -6.36
CA PHE A 222 -22.62 12.12 -6.56
C PHE A 222 -23.47 10.85 -6.57
N SER A 223 -23.26 10.00 -7.55
CA SER A 223 -23.89 8.69 -7.61
C SER A 223 -22.89 7.66 -8.12
N THR A 224 -22.85 6.52 -7.46
CA THR A 224 -21.98 5.41 -7.84
C THR A 224 -22.65 4.09 -7.49
N SER A 225 -22.32 3.04 -8.22
CA SER A 225 -22.77 1.67 -7.98
C SER A 225 -21.61 0.69 -7.81
N PHE A 226 -20.43 1.18 -7.49
CA PHE A 226 -19.30 0.29 -7.22
C PHE A 226 -19.54 -0.61 -5.99
N ASN A 227 -18.88 -1.75 -5.98
CA ASN A 227 -18.82 -2.63 -4.82
C ASN A 227 -17.35 -3.03 -4.53
N THR A 228 -17.08 -3.53 -3.33
CA THR A 228 -15.76 -3.98 -2.89
C THR A 228 -15.57 -5.50 -2.97
N GLY A 229 -16.51 -6.20 -3.57
CA GLY A 229 -16.50 -7.66 -3.69
C GLY A 229 -17.11 -8.38 -2.48
N HIS A 230 -17.65 -7.66 -1.51
CA HIS A 230 -18.38 -8.21 -0.37
C HIS A 230 -19.36 -7.20 0.22
N GLY A 231 -20.31 -7.67 1.00
CA GLY A 231 -21.29 -6.79 1.63
C GLY A 231 -22.22 -7.51 2.61
N LEU A 232 -22.94 -6.73 3.40
CA LEU A 232 -23.91 -7.22 4.38
C LEU A 232 -25.31 -7.37 3.81
N GLU A 233 -25.56 -6.67 2.70
CA GLU A 233 -26.85 -6.62 2.04
C GLU A 233 -26.64 -6.34 0.56
N TRP A 234 -27.70 -6.44 -0.22
CA TRP A 234 -27.72 -6.05 -1.61
C TRP A 234 -28.79 -4.98 -1.84
N ARG A 235 -28.43 -3.95 -2.59
CA ARG A 235 -29.35 -2.87 -2.96
C ARG A 235 -29.38 -2.69 -4.47
N ASP A 236 -30.55 -2.36 -5.00
CA ASP A 236 -30.74 -1.93 -6.38
C ASP A 236 -31.47 -0.59 -6.38
N ASN A 237 -30.92 0.40 -7.06
CA ASN A 237 -31.43 1.78 -7.09
C ASN A 237 -31.72 2.38 -5.68
N GLY A 238 -30.89 2.03 -4.69
CA GLY A 238 -31.06 2.46 -3.30
C GLY A 238 -32.04 1.63 -2.47
N GLU A 239 -32.82 0.77 -3.09
CA GLU A 239 -33.77 -0.13 -2.42
C GLU A 239 -33.07 -1.44 -2.00
N GLN A 240 -33.26 -1.84 -0.75
CA GLN A 240 -32.71 -3.12 -0.29
C GLN A 240 -33.45 -4.29 -0.94
N THR A 241 -32.75 -5.07 -1.74
CA THR A 241 -33.27 -6.24 -2.45
C THR A 241 -32.93 -7.56 -1.78
N SER A 242 -31.91 -7.56 -0.89
CA SER A 242 -31.52 -8.72 -0.07
C SER A 242 -30.88 -8.24 1.22
N ASN A 243 -31.12 -8.96 2.30
CA ASN A 243 -30.46 -8.81 3.61
C ASN A 243 -29.43 -9.91 3.87
N GLN A 244 -29.03 -10.63 2.83
CA GLN A 244 -28.05 -11.70 2.95
C GLN A 244 -26.64 -11.13 2.79
N GLN A 245 -25.76 -11.49 3.68
CA GLN A 245 -24.33 -11.25 3.51
C GLN A 245 -23.82 -11.98 2.27
N TRP A 246 -22.95 -11.35 1.54
CA TRP A 246 -22.37 -11.92 0.35
C TRP A 246 -20.87 -11.61 0.26
N GLY A 247 -20.12 -12.45 -0.43
CA GLY A 247 -18.70 -12.24 -0.70
C GLY A 247 -18.31 -12.90 -2.01
N ASN A 248 -17.82 -12.12 -2.92
CA ASN A 248 -17.17 -12.57 -4.13
C ASN A 248 -16.19 -11.50 -4.60
N ILE A 249 -14.97 -11.56 -4.09
CA ILE A 249 -13.94 -10.56 -4.37
C ILE A 249 -13.57 -10.49 -5.85
N ASN A 250 -13.87 -11.54 -6.63
CA ASN A 250 -13.67 -11.52 -8.07
C ASN A 250 -14.71 -10.67 -8.83
N LEU A 251 -15.76 -10.23 -8.16
CA LEU A 251 -16.77 -9.34 -8.70
C LEU A 251 -16.59 -7.89 -8.22
N GLN A 252 -15.43 -7.57 -7.67
CA GLN A 252 -15.12 -6.21 -7.29
C GLN A 252 -15.16 -5.29 -8.51
N ASP A 253 -15.92 -4.21 -8.41
CA ASP A 253 -15.94 -3.17 -9.43
C ASP A 253 -14.71 -2.25 -9.31
N ILE A 254 -14.41 -1.56 -10.38
CA ILE A 254 -13.40 -0.52 -10.36
C ILE A 254 -13.86 0.58 -9.42
N LEU A 255 -13.09 0.79 -8.36
CA LEU A 255 -13.35 1.88 -7.43
C LEU A 255 -13.07 3.21 -8.12
N PRO A 256 -13.97 4.19 -8.03
CA PRO A 256 -13.66 5.52 -8.54
C PRO A 256 -12.46 6.08 -7.79
N THR A 257 -11.47 6.58 -8.52
CA THR A 257 -10.27 7.21 -7.97
C THR A 257 -10.60 8.60 -7.47
N TRP A 258 -11.39 8.70 -6.43
CA TRP A 258 -11.76 9.95 -5.80
C TRP A 258 -10.73 10.32 -4.75
N GLN A 259 -10.27 11.52 -4.80
CA GLN A 259 -9.48 12.10 -3.73
C GLN A 259 -10.40 13.03 -2.94
N TRP A 260 -10.68 12.66 -1.71
CA TRP A 260 -11.40 13.52 -0.77
C TRP A 260 -10.42 14.41 -0.05
N TRP A 261 -10.66 15.70 -0.05
CA TRP A 261 -9.95 16.64 0.78
C TRP A 261 -10.96 17.29 1.73
N ILE A 262 -10.84 16.97 3.01
CA ILE A 262 -11.67 17.56 4.05
C ILE A 262 -10.74 18.47 4.84
N ASP A 263 -10.98 19.75 4.79
CA ASP A 263 -10.38 20.70 5.70
C ASP A 263 -11.19 20.68 7.01
N ALA A 264 -10.69 19.92 7.98
CA ALA A 264 -11.37 19.71 9.25
C ALA A 264 -11.43 20.96 10.14
N ASP A 265 -10.67 21.99 9.81
CA ASP A 265 -10.63 23.25 10.57
C ASP A 265 -11.61 24.31 10.02
N SER A 266 -12.19 24.09 8.87
CA SER A 266 -13.15 25.00 8.27
C SER A 266 -14.50 24.31 8.02
N ASP A 267 -15.36 24.38 8.98
CA ASP A 267 -16.78 24.01 8.95
C ASP A 267 -17.10 22.53 8.71
N PRO A 268 -17.74 21.85 9.64
CA PRO A 268 -18.30 20.53 9.38
C PRO A 268 -19.45 20.67 8.37
N LEU A 269 -19.36 19.89 7.29
CA LEU A 269 -20.48 19.68 6.38
C LEU A 269 -21.68 19.08 7.13
#